data_8befef975037580f30fbbfd725bca5cc
#
_entry.id   8befef975037580f30fbbfd725bca5cc
#
_cell.length_a   1.000
_cell.length_b   1.000
_cell.length_c   1.000
_cell.angle_alpha   90.00
_cell.angle_beta   90.00
_cell.angle_gamma   90.00
#
_symmetry.space_group_name_H-M   'P 1'
#
loop_
_entity.id
_entity.type
_entity.pdbx_description
1 polymer ?
#
loop_
_entity_poly.entity_id
_entity_poly.type
_entity_poly.pdbx_seq_one_letter_code
_entity_poly.pdbx_strand_id
1 'polypeptide(L)'
;MQIAEVETVVGQGAAGIYSIGAVARMLGLSVQTLRAWEDRYGQVVPARSSGGRRLYSRDQVDQLSFVREQIERGLQPSDAHRLLAQRTREVAQTRVRPGSRAGADGEGGRLAVLLAERDPYAAEFADYFLRTEGYAVHVVLSVAEAEQILDAEPLNVAVVDLMISGGAGLALCRTIRARVSTPILAVSAVDSRDEALDAGVDAFLHKPVEPLRLVSTVRDLIGTSAYLRRGGKLP
;
A
#
# COMPACT_ATOMS: atom_id res chain seq x y z
N MET A 1 39.80 -20.10 -25.07
CA MET A 1 39.55 -20.14 -23.62
C MET A 1 38.78 -18.89 -23.26
N GLN A 2 37.46 -18.97 -23.31
CA GLN A 2 36.50 -17.85 -23.19
C GLN A 2 36.08 -17.77 -21.74
N ILE A 3 36.33 -16.64 -21.11
CA ILE A 3 35.94 -16.37 -19.73
C ILE A 3 34.48 -15.91 -19.81
N ALA A 4 33.58 -16.69 -19.26
CA ALA A 4 32.17 -16.35 -19.15
C ALA A 4 31.99 -15.18 -18.18
N GLU A 5 31.45 -14.08 -18.68
CA GLU A 5 30.91 -12.99 -17.87
C GLU A 5 29.75 -13.52 -17.00
N VAL A 6 29.95 -13.46 -15.70
CA VAL A 6 28.88 -13.70 -14.74
C VAL A 6 28.05 -12.42 -14.68
N GLU A 7 26.96 -12.38 -15.46
CA GLU A 7 25.91 -11.36 -15.29
C GLU A 7 25.29 -11.55 -13.89
N THR A 8 25.60 -10.60 -13.03
CA THR A 8 24.92 -10.46 -11.73
C THR A 8 23.49 -10.06 -11.99
N VAL A 9 22.57 -11.02 -11.93
CA VAL A 9 21.12 -10.77 -11.90
C VAL A 9 20.81 -10.07 -10.58
N VAL A 10 20.91 -8.75 -10.58
CA VAL A 10 20.33 -7.90 -9.55
C VAL A 10 18.81 -7.97 -9.72
N GLY A 11 18.13 -8.54 -8.73
CA GLY A 11 16.69 -8.70 -8.74
C GLY A 11 15.97 -7.41 -9.14
N GLN A 12 15.02 -7.53 -10.07
CA GLN A 12 14.14 -6.44 -10.51
C GLN A 12 13.26 -6.02 -9.32
N GLY A 13 13.78 -5.11 -8.50
CA GLY A 13 12.99 -4.35 -7.55
C GLY A 13 12.03 -3.45 -8.35
N ALA A 14 10.82 -3.29 -7.84
CA ALA A 14 9.78 -2.45 -8.43
C ALA A 14 10.35 -1.12 -8.94
N ALA A 15 9.94 -0.70 -10.14
CA ALA A 15 10.45 0.51 -10.79
C ALA A 15 10.34 1.72 -9.84
N GLY A 16 11.40 2.50 -9.74
CA GLY A 16 11.39 3.71 -8.89
C GLY A 16 10.47 4.76 -9.49
N ILE A 17 9.52 5.21 -8.67
CA ILE A 17 8.45 6.15 -9.09
C ILE A 17 8.43 7.43 -8.26
N TYR A 18 9.00 7.42 -7.06
CA TYR A 18 9.00 8.59 -6.18
C TYR A 18 10.22 9.47 -6.43
N SER A 19 9.99 10.75 -6.74
CA SER A 19 11.08 11.72 -6.78
C SER A 19 11.63 11.98 -5.37
N ILE A 20 12.90 12.37 -5.25
CA ILE A 20 13.51 12.71 -3.96
C ILE A 20 12.73 13.79 -3.19
N GLY A 21 12.12 14.74 -3.89
CA GLY A 21 11.28 15.76 -3.27
C GLY A 21 9.97 15.21 -2.71
N ALA A 22 9.38 14.20 -3.38
CA ALA A 22 8.20 13.49 -2.86
C ALA A 22 8.55 12.72 -1.60
N VAL A 23 9.63 11.92 -1.62
CA VAL A 23 10.12 11.16 -0.46
C VAL A 23 10.46 12.08 0.72
N ALA A 24 11.11 13.22 0.46
CA ALA A 24 11.44 14.19 1.49
C ALA A 24 10.18 14.70 2.21
N ARG A 25 9.13 15.05 1.46
CA ARG A 25 7.85 15.48 2.04
C ARG A 25 7.14 14.36 2.81
N MET A 26 7.09 13.16 2.24
CA MET A 26 6.46 11.98 2.87
C MET A 26 7.09 11.64 4.22
N LEU A 27 8.41 11.76 4.29
CA LEU A 27 9.17 11.41 5.49
C LEU A 27 9.45 12.59 6.43
N GLY A 28 9.02 13.81 6.09
CA GLY A 28 9.35 15.00 6.89
C GLY A 28 10.85 15.29 6.96
N LEU A 29 11.61 14.87 5.94
CA LEU A 29 13.06 15.02 5.86
C LEU A 29 13.45 16.07 4.82
N SER A 30 14.67 16.63 4.94
CA SER A 30 15.21 17.47 3.88
C SER A 30 15.75 16.63 2.72
N VAL A 31 15.71 17.18 1.50
CA VAL A 31 16.35 16.56 0.32
C VAL A 31 17.86 16.37 0.55
N GLN A 32 18.48 17.28 1.29
CA GLN A 32 19.90 17.18 1.64
C GLN A 32 20.18 16.01 2.57
N THR A 33 19.32 15.75 3.54
CA THR A 33 19.40 14.59 4.43
C THR A 33 19.36 13.28 3.64
N LEU A 34 18.41 13.15 2.70
CA LEU A 34 18.30 11.96 1.87
C LEU A 34 19.53 11.72 0.99
N ARG A 35 20.09 12.79 0.41
CA ARG A 35 21.35 12.72 -0.35
C ARG A 35 22.52 12.32 0.53
N ALA A 36 22.65 12.93 1.71
CA ALA A 36 23.72 12.59 2.65
C ALA A 36 23.62 11.14 3.12
N TRP A 37 22.42 10.61 3.31
CA TRP A 37 22.22 9.19 3.66
C TRP A 37 22.59 8.25 2.52
N GLU A 38 22.23 8.58 1.27
CA GLU A 38 22.64 7.85 0.07
C GLU A 38 24.18 7.80 -0.02
N ASP A 39 24.82 8.98 0.05
CA ASP A 39 26.27 9.10 -0.13
C ASP A 39 27.06 8.45 1.03
N ARG A 40 26.57 8.59 2.27
CA ARG A 40 27.30 8.14 3.45
C ARG A 40 27.10 6.69 3.80
N TYR A 41 25.89 6.18 3.61
CA TYR A 41 25.51 4.84 4.07
C TYR A 41 25.29 3.85 2.91
N GLY A 42 24.89 4.31 1.73
CA GLY A 42 24.73 3.46 0.54
C GLY A 42 23.70 2.33 0.67
N GLN A 43 22.88 2.34 1.73
CA GLN A 43 21.90 1.27 1.99
C GLN A 43 20.68 1.38 1.09
N VAL A 44 20.25 2.61 0.80
CA VAL A 44 19.10 2.89 -0.07
C VAL A 44 19.60 3.72 -1.25
N VAL A 45 19.76 3.07 -2.40
CA VAL A 45 20.25 3.72 -3.63
C VAL A 45 19.12 3.76 -4.64
N PRO A 46 18.56 4.96 -4.95
CA PRO A 46 17.45 5.08 -5.89
C PRO A 46 17.92 4.83 -7.33
N ALA A 47 16.99 4.34 -8.15
CA ALA A 47 17.19 4.30 -9.59
C ALA A 47 17.33 5.72 -10.16
N ARG A 48 17.84 5.83 -11.38
CA ARG A 48 17.92 7.10 -12.10
C ARG A 48 17.04 7.05 -13.35
N SER A 49 16.23 8.09 -13.54
CA SER A 49 15.50 8.26 -14.81
C SER A 49 16.45 8.56 -15.97
N SER A 50 15.95 8.49 -17.20
CA SER A 50 16.70 8.90 -18.40
C SER A 50 17.24 10.34 -18.33
N GLY A 51 16.62 11.22 -17.53
CA GLY A 51 17.06 12.57 -17.24
C GLY A 51 17.94 12.71 -16.00
N GLY A 52 18.47 11.61 -15.43
CA GLY A 52 19.37 11.59 -14.26
C GLY A 52 18.71 11.88 -12.90
N ARG A 53 17.38 12.00 -12.86
CA ARG A 53 16.63 12.26 -11.61
C ARG A 53 16.54 10.99 -10.75
N ARG A 54 16.71 11.14 -9.44
CA ARG A 54 16.52 10.05 -8.47
C ARG A 54 15.08 9.61 -8.42
N LEU A 55 14.86 8.30 -8.54
CA LEU A 55 13.55 7.66 -8.45
C LEU A 55 13.64 6.52 -7.42
N TYR A 56 12.92 6.69 -6.34
CA TYR A 56 12.86 5.72 -5.26
C TYR A 56 11.74 4.72 -5.53
N SER A 57 12.00 3.44 -5.28
CA SER A 57 10.96 2.43 -5.23
C SER A 57 10.21 2.52 -3.89
N ARG A 58 9.06 1.86 -3.83
CA ARG A 58 8.28 1.72 -2.60
C ARG A 58 9.11 1.11 -1.46
N ASP A 59 9.75 -0.02 -1.71
CA ASP A 59 10.59 -0.68 -0.70
C ASP A 59 11.68 0.25 -0.15
N GLN A 60 12.19 1.13 -1.00
CA GLN A 60 13.19 2.13 -0.59
C GLN A 60 12.59 3.22 0.30
N VAL A 61 11.35 3.63 0.04
CA VAL A 61 10.64 4.57 0.93
C VAL A 61 10.40 3.93 2.29
N ASP A 62 9.99 2.66 2.34
CA ASP A 62 9.79 1.90 3.58
C ASP A 62 11.09 1.76 4.39
N GLN A 63 12.18 1.48 3.71
CA GLN A 63 13.52 1.42 4.32
C GLN A 63 13.93 2.77 4.94
N LEU A 64 13.70 3.87 4.23
CA LEU A 64 13.98 5.21 4.75
C LEU A 64 13.04 5.61 5.90
N SER A 65 11.77 5.22 5.83
CA SER A 65 10.81 5.41 6.92
C SER A 65 11.25 4.69 8.18
N PHE A 66 11.68 3.43 8.06
CA PHE A 66 12.23 2.66 9.18
C PHE A 66 13.44 3.37 9.80
N VAL A 67 14.40 3.83 8.99
CA VAL A 67 15.58 4.57 9.50
C VAL A 67 15.16 5.82 10.27
N ARG A 68 14.24 6.61 9.71
CA ARG A 68 13.69 7.80 10.37
C ARG A 68 13.09 7.46 11.73
N GLU A 69 12.25 6.45 11.79
CA GLU A 69 11.59 6.01 13.01
C GLU A 69 12.60 5.59 14.09
N GLN A 70 13.66 4.88 13.72
CA GLN A 70 14.71 4.51 14.68
C GLN A 70 15.46 5.75 15.21
N ILE A 71 15.70 6.74 14.37
CA ILE A 71 16.32 8.01 14.78
C ILE A 71 15.40 8.78 15.73
N GLU A 72 14.10 8.84 15.45
CA GLU A 72 13.09 9.46 16.33
C GLU A 72 13.01 8.77 17.70
N ARG A 73 13.29 7.46 17.74
CA ARG A 73 13.42 6.66 18.98
C ARG A 73 14.78 6.86 19.69
N GLY A 74 15.65 7.72 19.17
CA GLY A 74 16.92 8.10 19.80
C GLY A 74 18.16 7.37 19.28
N LEU A 75 18.07 6.55 18.24
CA LEU A 75 19.26 5.94 17.64
C LEU A 75 20.05 6.97 16.84
N GLN A 76 21.40 6.79 16.83
CA GLN A 76 22.23 7.56 15.90
C GLN A 76 21.96 7.12 14.45
N PRO A 77 22.04 8.03 13.46
CA PRO A 77 21.79 7.68 12.06
C PRO A 77 22.62 6.48 11.55
N SER A 78 23.88 6.36 11.98
CA SER A 78 24.75 5.22 11.63
C SER A 78 24.21 3.89 12.14
N ASP A 79 23.65 3.88 13.35
CA ASP A 79 23.11 2.67 13.97
C ASP A 79 21.77 2.27 13.36
N ALA A 80 20.92 3.25 13.05
CA ALA A 80 19.67 3.03 12.35
C ALA A 80 19.90 2.41 10.95
N HIS A 81 20.87 2.92 10.20
CA HIS A 81 21.24 2.35 8.91
C HIS A 81 21.87 0.95 9.03
N ARG A 82 22.67 0.70 10.07
CA ARG A 82 23.21 -0.64 10.34
C ARG A 82 22.09 -1.64 10.67
N LEU A 83 21.11 -1.22 11.44
CA LEU A 83 19.94 -2.04 11.77
C LEU A 83 19.10 -2.36 10.52
N LEU A 84 18.93 -1.39 9.62
CA LEU A 84 18.30 -1.62 8.32
C LEU A 84 19.05 -2.69 7.52
N ALA A 85 20.38 -2.59 7.45
CA ALA A 85 21.22 -3.55 6.74
C ALA A 85 21.07 -4.99 7.30
N GLN A 86 20.99 -5.13 8.61
CA GLN A 86 20.76 -6.43 9.26
C GLN A 86 19.38 -6.99 8.88
N ARG A 87 18.32 -6.20 9.01
CA ARG A 87 16.97 -6.59 8.64
C ARG A 87 16.86 -7.03 7.17
N THR A 88 17.49 -6.31 6.26
CA THR A 88 17.48 -6.64 4.83
C THR A 88 18.20 -7.98 4.56
N ARG A 89 19.29 -8.27 5.27
CA ARG A 89 20.00 -9.55 5.18
C ARG A 89 19.18 -10.72 5.73
N GLU A 90 18.51 -10.55 6.85
CA GLU A 90 17.64 -11.57 7.44
C GLU A 90 16.48 -11.93 6.50
N VAL A 91 15.82 -10.93 5.90
CA VAL A 91 14.76 -11.14 4.92
C VAL A 91 15.30 -11.85 3.67
N ALA A 92 16.50 -11.50 3.18
CA ALA A 92 17.13 -12.16 2.05
C ALA A 92 17.49 -13.62 2.38
N GLN A 93 18.01 -13.91 3.57
CA GLN A 93 18.33 -15.27 4.00
C GLN A 93 17.09 -16.14 4.19
N THR A 94 15.97 -15.57 4.61
CA THR A 94 14.69 -16.29 4.73
C THR A 94 14.10 -16.65 3.36
N ARG A 95 14.37 -15.84 2.33
CA ARG A 95 13.98 -16.12 0.94
C ARG A 95 14.81 -17.21 0.25
N VAL A 96 16.02 -17.49 0.73
CA VAL A 96 16.96 -18.50 0.13
C VAL A 96 16.76 -19.91 0.69
N ARG A 97 15.90 -20.12 1.70
CA ARG A 97 15.54 -21.45 2.17
C ARG A 97 14.19 -21.88 1.58
N PRO A 98 14.14 -22.64 0.49
CA PRO A 98 12.93 -23.35 0.09
C PRO A 98 12.73 -24.52 1.05
N GLY A 99 11.80 -24.37 1.98
CA GLY A 99 11.39 -25.47 2.85
C GLY A 99 11.84 -25.36 4.30
N SER A 100 11.28 -24.45 5.07
CA SER A 100 11.07 -24.65 6.48
C SER A 100 10.00 -23.69 6.99
N ARG A 101 8.85 -24.26 7.18
CA ARG A 101 7.75 -23.88 8.09
C ARG A 101 7.54 -22.38 8.34
N ALA A 102 6.68 -21.77 7.54
CA ALA A 102 5.70 -20.88 8.13
C ALA A 102 5.06 -21.65 9.28
N GLY A 103 5.32 -21.20 10.49
CA GLY A 103 4.68 -21.75 11.69
C GLY A 103 3.17 -21.74 11.50
N ALA A 104 2.59 -22.88 11.77
CA ALA A 104 1.16 -23.07 11.88
C ALA A 104 0.63 -22.13 12.97
N ASP A 105 -0.02 -21.07 12.52
CA ASP A 105 -1.08 -20.42 13.27
C ASP A 105 -2.08 -19.89 12.25
N GLY A 106 -3.17 -20.64 12.10
CA GLY A 106 -4.43 -20.21 11.48
C GLY A 106 -4.41 -20.08 9.96
N GLU A 107 -5.20 -20.89 9.28
CA GLU A 107 -5.77 -20.65 7.95
C GLU A 107 -6.53 -19.31 7.92
N GLY A 108 -5.79 -18.21 7.83
CA GLY A 108 -6.28 -16.86 7.62
C GLY A 108 -5.50 -16.23 6.49
N GLY A 109 -5.94 -16.41 5.24
CA GLY A 109 -5.44 -15.64 4.11
C GLY A 109 -5.45 -14.15 4.46
N ARG A 110 -4.48 -13.38 3.99
CA ARG A 110 -4.46 -11.92 4.16
C ARG A 110 -5.80 -11.35 3.74
N LEU A 111 -6.35 -10.44 4.55
CA LEU A 111 -7.60 -9.78 4.22
C LEU A 111 -7.45 -8.96 2.93
N ALA A 112 -8.29 -9.26 1.95
CA ALA A 112 -8.21 -8.68 0.61
C ALA A 112 -9.02 -7.36 0.52
N VAL A 113 -8.38 -6.32 0.01
CA VAL A 113 -8.94 -4.98 -0.20
C VAL A 113 -8.96 -4.68 -1.70
N LEU A 114 -10.11 -4.34 -2.26
CA LEU A 114 -10.20 -3.68 -3.56
C LEU A 114 -9.99 -2.18 -3.37
N LEU A 115 -9.03 -1.60 -4.06
CA LEU A 115 -8.77 -0.16 -4.10
C LEU A 115 -9.02 0.35 -5.52
N ALA A 116 -10.21 0.87 -5.76
CA ALA A 116 -10.63 1.45 -7.04
C ALA A 116 -10.46 2.98 -6.98
N GLU A 117 -9.36 3.47 -7.50
CA GLU A 117 -8.94 4.89 -7.45
C GLU A 117 -8.50 5.34 -8.84
N ARG A 118 -9.03 6.47 -9.34
CA ARG A 118 -8.72 6.98 -10.68
C ARG A 118 -7.33 7.61 -10.79
N ASP A 119 -6.86 8.22 -9.71
CA ASP A 119 -5.56 8.88 -9.66
C ASP A 119 -4.48 7.88 -9.25
N PRO A 120 -3.51 7.55 -10.13
CA PRO A 120 -2.46 6.59 -9.81
C PRO A 120 -1.64 6.97 -8.57
N TYR A 121 -1.42 8.25 -8.31
CA TYR A 121 -0.66 8.71 -7.14
C TYR A 121 -1.45 8.54 -5.84
N ALA A 122 -2.75 8.83 -5.87
CA ALA A 122 -3.63 8.60 -4.73
C ALA A 122 -3.80 7.09 -4.47
N ALA A 123 -3.92 6.29 -5.53
CA ALA A 123 -4.00 4.84 -5.46
C ALA A 123 -2.75 4.25 -4.82
N GLU A 124 -1.57 4.66 -5.28
CA GLU A 124 -0.30 4.19 -4.74
C GLU A 124 -0.10 4.59 -3.28
N PHE A 125 -0.48 5.82 -2.93
CA PHE A 125 -0.43 6.30 -1.56
C PHE A 125 -1.34 5.47 -0.63
N ALA A 126 -2.58 5.23 -1.03
CA ALA A 126 -3.53 4.43 -0.25
C ALA A 126 -3.08 2.95 -0.16
N ASP A 127 -2.61 2.37 -1.26
CA ASP A 127 -2.05 1.02 -1.32
C ASP A 127 -0.90 0.84 -0.32
N TYR A 128 0.00 1.83 -0.23
CA TYR A 128 1.11 1.80 0.71
C TYR A 128 0.63 1.60 2.16
N PHE A 129 -0.28 2.44 2.63
CA PHE A 129 -0.73 2.37 4.02
C PHE A 129 -1.53 1.10 4.31
N LEU A 130 -2.38 0.67 3.38
CA LEU A 130 -3.16 -0.54 3.53
C LEU A 130 -2.27 -1.80 3.58
N ARG A 131 -1.24 -1.88 2.72
CA ARG A 131 -0.30 -3.02 2.76
C ARG A 131 0.59 -3.01 4.01
N THR A 132 0.93 -1.84 4.54
CA THR A 132 1.68 -1.72 5.79
C THR A 132 0.92 -2.31 6.97
N GLU A 133 -0.40 -2.24 6.95
CA GLU A 133 -1.30 -2.88 7.92
C GLU A 133 -1.54 -4.38 7.66
N GLY A 134 -0.88 -4.94 6.65
CA GLY A 134 -0.94 -6.39 6.37
C GLY A 134 -2.04 -6.81 5.39
N TYR A 135 -2.79 -5.88 4.80
CA TYR A 135 -3.81 -6.20 3.79
C TYR A 135 -3.19 -6.67 2.47
N ALA A 136 -3.87 -7.56 1.75
CA ALA A 136 -3.64 -7.82 0.33
C ALA A 136 -4.47 -6.81 -0.47
N VAL A 137 -3.83 -5.94 -1.26
CA VAL A 137 -4.53 -4.85 -1.96
C VAL A 137 -4.50 -5.08 -3.47
N HIS A 138 -5.70 -5.08 -4.07
CA HIS A 138 -5.91 -5.08 -5.51
C HIS A 138 -6.20 -3.65 -5.96
N VAL A 139 -5.19 -3.01 -6.54
CA VAL A 139 -5.31 -1.64 -7.07
C VAL A 139 -5.87 -1.70 -8.48
N VAL A 140 -6.93 -0.96 -8.73
CA VAL A 140 -7.55 -0.82 -10.06
C VAL A 140 -7.80 0.65 -10.38
N LEU A 141 -7.62 1.03 -11.63
CA LEU A 141 -7.75 2.41 -12.09
C LEU A 141 -9.03 2.64 -12.91
N SER A 142 -9.82 1.58 -13.12
CA SER A 142 -11.07 1.62 -13.88
C SER A 142 -12.14 0.70 -13.29
N VAL A 143 -13.39 0.99 -13.62
CA VAL A 143 -14.53 0.15 -13.24
C VAL A 143 -14.42 -1.24 -13.87
N ALA A 144 -13.97 -1.34 -15.12
CA ALA A 144 -13.82 -2.63 -15.80
C ALA A 144 -12.82 -3.56 -15.10
N GLU A 145 -11.67 -3.02 -14.64
CA GLU A 145 -10.72 -3.77 -13.84
C GLU A 145 -11.31 -4.18 -12.48
N ALA A 146 -12.09 -3.28 -11.85
CA ALA A 146 -12.75 -3.59 -10.58
C ALA A 146 -13.71 -4.77 -10.72
N GLU A 147 -14.52 -4.81 -11.78
CA GLU A 147 -15.44 -5.92 -12.05
C GLU A 147 -14.72 -7.24 -12.27
N GLN A 148 -13.57 -7.26 -12.93
CA GLN A 148 -12.75 -8.45 -13.10
C GLN A 148 -12.25 -9.02 -11.77
N ILE A 149 -11.83 -8.15 -10.84
CA ILE A 149 -11.39 -8.58 -9.50
C ILE A 149 -12.58 -9.11 -8.69
N LEU A 150 -13.75 -8.46 -8.77
CA LEU A 150 -14.96 -8.92 -8.09
C LEU A 150 -15.41 -10.31 -8.51
N ASP A 151 -15.15 -10.70 -9.77
CA ASP A 151 -15.49 -12.01 -10.31
C ASP A 151 -14.43 -13.07 -9.98
N ALA A 152 -13.18 -12.66 -9.70
CA ALA A 152 -12.05 -13.57 -9.51
C ALA A 152 -11.79 -13.95 -8.05
N GLU A 153 -12.01 -13.05 -7.09
CA GLU A 153 -11.55 -13.23 -5.72
C GLU A 153 -12.54 -12.70 -4.67
N PRO A 154 -12.66 -13.38 -3.51
CA PRO A 154 -13.43 -12.87 -2.39
C PRO A 154 -12.72 -11.67 -1.73
N LEU A 155 -13.45 -10.58 -1.57
CA LEU A 155 -12.95 -9.34 -0.97
C LEU A 155 -13.48 -9.15 0.45
N ASN A 156 -12.68 -8.55 1.32
CA ASN A 156 -13.07 -8.22 2.69
C ASN A 156 -13.59 -6.78 2.81
N VAL A 157 -13.13 -5.87 1.95
CA VAL A 157 -13.61 -4.50 1.84
C VAL A 157 -13.30 -3.95 0.44
N ALA A 158 -14.15 -3.03 -0.05
CA ALA A 158 -13.89 -2.26 -1.25
C ALA A 158 -13.75 -0.77 -0.89
N VAL A 159 -12.69 -0.13 -1.34
CA VAL A 159 -12.46 1.32 -1.27
C VAL A 159 -12.65 1.88 -2.68
N VAL A 160 -13.61 2.77 -2.87
CA VAL A 160 -14.03 3.25 -4.19
C VAL A 160 -13.99 4.78 -4.27
N ASP A 161 -13.15 5.31 -5.17
CA ASP A 161 -13.26 6.71 -5.59
C ASP A 161 -14.53 6.88 -6.44
N LEU A 162 -15.44 7.72 -5.99
CA LEU A 162 -16.70 7.96 -6.72
C LEU A 162 -16.49 8.59 -8.10
N MET A 163 -15.33 9.20 -8.33
CA MET A 163 -14.97 9.83 -9.61
C MET A 163 -14.22 8.90 -10.56
N ILE A 164 -14.05 7.61 -10.20
CA ILE A 164 -13.43 6.60 -11.09
C ILE A 164 -14.18 6.51 -12.42
N SER A 165 -13.46 6.31 -13.51
CA SER A 165 -14.01 6.19 -14.86
C SER A 165 -15.04 7.31 -15.21
N GLY A 166 -14.72 8.57 -14.83
CA GLY A 166 -15.57 9.71 -15.15
C GLY A 166 -16.83 9.87 -14.28
N GLY A 167 -16.81 9.34 -13.05
CA GLY A 167 -17.95 9.45 -12.11
C GLY A 167 -18.79 8.16 -12.00
N ALA A 168 -18.30 7.05 -12.53
CA ALA A 168 -19.02 5.76 -12.49
C ALA A 168 -18.90 5.04 -11.12
N GLY A 169 -18.26 5.64 -10.12
CA GLY A 169 -18.03 5.03 -8.81
C GLY A 169 -19.31 4.67 -8.06
N LEU A 170 -20.37 5.49 -8.13
CA LEU A 170 -21.67 5.16 -7.54
C LEU A 170 -22.30 3.91 -8.19
N ALA A 171 -22.19 3.78 -9.51
CA ALA A 171 -22.66 2.60 -10.21
C ALA A 171 -21.86 1.36 -9.80
N LEU A 172 -20.54 1.48 -9.65
CA LEU A 172 -19.70 0.42 -9.14
C LEU A 172 -20.10 0.01 -7.71
N CYS A 173 -20.37 0.95 -6.82
CA CYS A 173 -20.86 0.64 -5.46
C CYS A 173 -22.14 -0.16 -5.47
N ARG A 174 -23.12 0.21 -6.32
CA ARG A 174 -24.36 -0.55 -6.50
C ARG A 174 -24.10 -1.96 -7.04
N THR A 175 -23.19 -2.10 -8.00
CA THR A 175 -22.78 -3.40 -8.55
C THR A 175 -22.14 -4.28 -7.47
N ILE A 176 -21.23 -3.74 -6.66
CA ILE A 176 -20.61 -4.47 -5.54
C ILE A 176 -21.70 -4.92 -4.55
N ARG A 177 -22.60 -4.01 -4.16
CA ARG A 177 -23.66 -4.31 -3.19
C ARG A 177 -24.64 -5.37 -3.70
N ALA A 178 -24.92 -5.38 -4.99
CA ALA A 178 -25.83 -6.37 -5.60
C ALA A 178 -25.21 -7.77 -5.71
N ARG A 179 -23.87 -7.86 -5.86
CA ARG A 179 -23.17 -9.14 -6.06
C ARG A 179 -22.66 -9.76 -4.76
N VAL A 180 -22.17 -8.94 -3.82
CA VAL A 180 -21.48 -9.40 -2.62
C VAL A 180 -21.83 -8.56 -1.40
N SER A 181 -21.74 -9.18 -0.21
CA SER A 181 -21.94 -8.50 1.08
C SER A 181 -20.67 -7.82 1.60
N THR A 182 -19.74 -7.50 0.72
CA THR A 182 -18.47 -6.84 1.05
C THR A 182 -18.75 -5.40 1.48
N PRO A 183 -18.23 -4.92 2.64
CA PRO A 183 -18.35 -3.53 3.04
C PRO A 183 -17.66 -2.60 2.04
N ILE A 184 -18.27 -1.43 1.83
CA ILE A 184 -17.84 -0.44 0.86
C ILE A 184 -17.51 0.86 1.56
N LEU A 185 -16.29 1.35 1.36
CA LEU A 185 -15.86 2.70 1.70
C LEU A 185 -15.80 3.55 0.43
N ALA A 186 -16.66 4.55 0.34
CA ALA A 186 -16.55 5.55 -0.72
C ALA A 186 -15.60 6.68 -0.35
N VAL A 187 -14.88 7.17 -1.35
CA VAL A 187 -13.97 8.31 -1.22
C VAL A 187 -14.30 9.31 -2.34
N SER A 188 -14.45 10.59 -2.03
CA SER A 188 -14.74 11.61 -3.05
C SER A 188 -14.24 12.99 -2.66
N ALA A 189 -13.87 13.81 -3.64
CA ALA A 189 -13.59 15.23 -3.46
C ALA A 189 -14.88 16.09 -3.51
N VAL A 190 -15.99 15.51 -3.92
CA VAL A 190 -17.31 16.14 -3.95
C VAL A 190 -18.13 15.60 -2.78
N ASP A 191 -18.93 16.46 -2.17
CA ASP A 191 -19.84 16.04 -1.12
C ASP A 191 -21.02 15.27 -1.72
N SER A 192 -20.87 13.96 -1.77
CA SER A 192 -21.81 12.99 -2.33
C SER A 192 -22.14 11.92 -1.31
N ARG A 193 -22.13 12.28 -0.04
CA ARG A 193 -22.35 11.33 1.07
C ARG A 193 -23.71 10.66 0.98
N ASP A 194 -24.77 11.44 0.79
CA ASP A 194 -26.14 10.91 0.78
C ASP A 194 -26.37 9.98 -0.40
N GLU A 195 -25.91 10.37 -1.60
CA GLU A 195 -25.99 9.53 -2.80
C GLU A 195 -25.13 8.23 -2.65
N ALA A 196 -24.00 8.32 -1.94
CA ALA A 196 -23.18 7.15 -1.66
C ALA A 196 -23.89 6.18 -0.70
N LEU A 197 -24.50 6.68 0.37
CA LEU A 197 -25.28 5.87 1.30
C LEU A 197 -26.48 5.21 0.60
N ASP A 198 -27.20 5.94 -0.25
CA ASP A 198 -28.31 5.42 -1.06
C ASP A 198 -27.82 4.34 -2.07
N ALA A 199 -26.56 4.43 -2.51
CA ALA A 199 -25.93 3.41 -3.34
C ALA A 199 -25.45 2.16 -2.55
N GLY A 200 -25.66 2.14 -1.22
CA GLY A 200 -25.32 1.02 -0.36
C GLY A 200 -23.88 1.06 0.18
N VAL A 201 -23.27 2.23 0.23
CA VAL A 201 -21.94 2.44 0.85
C VAL A 201 -22.06 2.41 2.38
N ASP A 202 -21.13 1.77 3.06
CA ASP A 202 -21.14 1.63 4.52
C ASP A 202 -20.42 2.78 5.23
N ALA A 203 -19.43 3.39 4.56
CA ALA A 203 -18.71 4.55 5.06
C ALA A 203 -18.29 5.49 3.93
N PHE A 204 -18.15 6.77 4.24
CA PHE A 204 -17.75 7.82 3.29
C PHE A 204 -16.63 8.68 3.87
N LEU A 205 -15.56 8.92 3.10
CA LEU A 205 -14.49 9.84 3.42
C LEU A 205 -14.36 10.91 2.34
N HIS A 206 -14.27 12.16 2.79
CA HIS A 206 -14.01 13.30 1.90
C HIS A 206 -12.51 13.46 1.64
N LYS A 207 -12.10 13.67 0.38
CA LYS A 207 -10.71 13.97 -0.01
C LYS A 207 -10.34 15.42 0.39
N PRO A 208 -9.13 15.68 0.86
CA PRO A 208 -7.99 14.76 0.99
C PRO A 208 -8.16 13.80 2.18
N VAL A 209 -7.88 12.51 1.98
CA VAL A 209 -8.00 11.49 3.01
C VAL A 209 -6.66 11.31 3.73
N GLU A 210 -6.69 11.49 5.05
CA GLU A 210 -5.53 11.19 5.88
C GLU A 210 -5.29 9.67 5.97
N PRO A 211 -4.03 9.20 5.88
CA PRO A 211 -3.71 7.76 5.88
C PRO A 211 -4.27 7.00 7.08
N LEU A 212 -4.09 7.55 8.28
CA LEU A 212 -4.59 6.91 9.51
C LEU A 212 -6.11 6.78 9.51
N ARG A 213 -6.82 7.76 8.94
CA ARG A 213 -8.27 7.73 8.84
C ARG A 213 -8.74 6.67 7.82
N LEU A 214 -8.03 6.53 6.69
CA LEU A 214 -8.30 5.48 5.72
C LEU A 214 -8.16 4.10 6.37
N VAL A 215 -7.00 3.86 6.99
CA VAL A 215 -6.68 2.58 7.62
C VAL A 215 -7.65 2.23 8.75
N SER A 216 -7.95 3.18 9.65
CA SER A 216 -8.90 2.94 10.75
C SER A 216 -10.29 2.62 10.23
N THR A 217 -10.79 3.36 9.23
CA THR A 217 -12.12 3.10 8.64
C THR A 217 -12.18 1.73 7.97
N VAL A 218 -11.15 1.34 7.22
CA VAL A 218 -11.06 0.00 6.60
C VAL A 218 -11.07 -1.10 7.68
N ARG A 219 -10.30 -0.93 8.75
CA ARG A 219 -10.26 -1.88 9.87
C ARG A 219 -11.62 -2.03 10.54
N ASP A 220 -12.29 -0.92 10.81
CA ASP A 220 -13.60 -0.89 11.47
C ASP A 220 -14.67 -1.60 10.60
N LEU A 221 -14.68 -1.34 9.31
CA LEU A 221 -15.59 -1.98 8.35
C LEU A 221 -15.38 -3.50 8.29
N ILE A 222 -14.14 -3.95 8.22
CA ILE A 222 -13.81 -5.38 8.23
C ILE A 222 -14.21 -6.03 9.56
N GLY A 223 -13.90 -5.38 10.68
CA GLY A 223 -14.25 -5.85 12.02
C GLY A 223 -15.75 -5.98 12.23
N THR A 224 -16.51 -4.97 11.85
CA THR A 224 -17.98 -4.97 11.93
C THR A 224 -18.59 -6.07 11.04
N SER A 225 -18.11 -6.21 9.81
CA SER A 225 -18.57 -7.25 8.88
C SER A 225 -18.28 -8.66 9.41
N ALA A 226 -17.11 -8.88 10.01
CA ALA A 226 -16.73 -10.16 10.60
C ALA A 226 -17.61 -10.50 11.82
N TYR A 227 -17.94 -9.49 12.64
CA TYR A 227 -18.84 -9.65 13.79
C TYR A 227 -20.26 -10.05 13.36
N LEU A 228 -20.82 -9.35 12.37
CA LEU A 228 -22.15 -9.65 11.85
C LEU A 228 -22.24 -11.04 11.21
N ARG A 229 -21.21 -11.47 10.46
CA ARG A 229 -21.15 -12.83 9.90
C ARG A 229 -21.13 -13.94 10.96
N ARG A 230 -20.61 -13.66 12.16
CA ARG A 230 -20.62 -14.60 13.31
C ARG A 230 -21.93 -14.60 14.10
N GLY A 231 -22.96 -13.91 13.61
CA GLY A 231 -24.28 -13.86 14.26
C GLY A 231 -24.39 -12.89 15.44
N GLY A 232 -23.43 -11.97 15.57
CA GLY A 232 -23.50 -10.86 16.54
C GLY A 232 -24.57 -9.85 16.16
N LYS A 233 -25.37 -9.39 17.14
CA LYS A 233 -26.20 -8.18 16.99
C LYS A 233 -25.35 -6.99 17.45
N LEU A 234 -25.39 -5.90 16.68
CA LEU A 234 -24.83 -4.62 17.13
C LEU A 234 -25.61 -4.14 18.36
N PRO A 235 -24.92 -3.55 19.36
CA PRO A 235 -25.55 -2.99 20.54
C PRO A 235 -26.47 -1.80 20.22
#